data_c9b1de1ee04c4eb79a6d3f21c100a837
#
_entry.id   c9b1de1ee04c4eb79a6d3f21c100a837
#
_cell.length_a   1.000
_cell.length_b   1.000
_cell.length_c   1.000
_cell.angle_alpha   90.00
_cell.angle_beta   90.00
_cell.angle_gamma   90.00
#
_symmetry.space_group_name_H-M   'P 1'
#
loop_
_entity.id
_entity.type
_entity.pdbx_description
1 polymer ?
#
loop_
_entity_poly.entity_id
_entity_poly.type
_entity_poly.pdbx_seq_one_letter_code
_entity_poly.pdbx_strand_id
1 'polypeptide(L)'
;MENAAVNSNMTNRETEAKGLNTEINPLFSILDKSEEFRRLQEGLCGCKGPAGVFGLGEAQRTHIEAALFSKAKRPMLVVVPSEQAAARVHEELCCYYPDAVLFPARELPLNAHSYVQSQELTSKRLRTAARLIKGEPCLVVAPIEAVMQRMAPPSVISAFTQTVRTGMVIEPASLLKKFIDAGYSREEMCEGRGQVCLRGGCIDIFPITAENPVRIEFFDDEIDTMREFDPLNQRSTENTDCVEILPATELPLDRDMRQKGIAALRSKAHYAAETEILRAGGIPQNALSLLPLFVRNEITLLDYLPEDALIILDE
;
A
#
# COMPACT_ATOMS: atom_id res chain seq x y z
N MET A 1 -9.49 -16.61 -43.51
CA MET A 1 -10.46 -16.70 -42.42
C MET A 1 -9.78 -17.15 -41.12
N GLU A 2 -8.66 -16.51 -40.72
CA GLU A 2 -7.86 -16.96 -39.55
C GLU A 2 -7.41 -15.81 -38.59
N ASN A 3 -7.95 -14.60 -38.79
CA ASN A 3 -7.58 -13.43 -37.97
C ASN A 3 -8.71 -12.92 -37.01
N ALA A 4 -9.78 -13.69 -36.83
CA ALA A 4 -10.88 -13.29 -35.94
C ALA A 4 -10.89 -14.01 -34.59
N ALA A 5 -10.10 -15.06 -34.40
CA ALA A 5 -10.09 -15.86 -33.17
C ALA A 5 -9.04 -15.40 -32.11
N VAL A 6 -8.09 -14.54 -32.46
CA VAL A 6 -7.03 -14.09 -31.53
C VAL A 6 -7.47 -12.87 -30.73
N ASN A 7 -8.40 -12.06 -31.24
CA ASN A 7 -8.88 -10.85 -30.55
C ASN A 7 -9.98 -11.09 -29.51
N SER A 8 -10.60 -12.27 -29.45
CA SER A 8 -11.64 -12.56 -28.45
C SER A 8 -11.09 -13.06 -27.10
N ASN A 9 -9.84 -13.53 -27.07
CA ASN A 9 -9.22 -14.02 -25.83
C ASN A 9 -8.44 -12.94 -25.04
N MET A 10 -8.13 -11.82 -25.66
CA MET A 10 -7.51 -10.68 -24.95
C MET A 10 -8.53 -9.84 -24.17
N THR A 11 -9.77 -9.74 -24.67
CA THR A 11 -10.84 -8.96 -24.02
C THR A 11 -11.44 -9.66 -22.79
N ASN A 12 -11.34 -10.97 -22.66
CA ASN A 12 -11.88 -11.69 -21.49
C ASN A 12 -10.94 -11.75 -20.28
N ARG A 13 -9.63 -11.58 -20.46
CA ARG A 13 -8.67 -11.57 -19.33
C ARG A 13 -8.51 -10.20 -18.66
N GLU A 14 -8.78 -9.11 -19.36
CA GLU A 14 -8.81 -7.77 -18.78
C GLU A 14 -10.09 -7.48 -17.97
N THR A 15 -11.13 -8.31 -18.13
CA THR A 15 -12.41 -8.16 -17.42
C THR A 15 -12.46 -8.91 -16.09
N GLU A 16 -11.60 -9.91 -15.89
CA GLU A 16 -11.54 -10.67 -14.62
C GLU A 16 -10.77 -10.00 -13.50
N ALA A 17 -9.96 -8.98 -13.79
CA ALA A 17 -9.19 -8.23 -12.79
C ALA A 17 -9.93 -7.01 -12.19
N LYS A 18 -11.20 -6.79 -12.52
CA LYS A 18 -12.04 -5.69 -12.01
C LYS A 18 -13.40 -6.17 -11.52
N GLY A 19 -13.39 -7.16 -10.64
CA GLY A 19 -14.62 -7.63 -10.01
C GLY A 19 -14.92 -6.95 -8.68
N LEU A 20 -15.19 -5.65 -8.65
CA LEU A 20 -16.20 -5.17 -7.71
C LEU A 20 -17.52 -5.81 -8.17
N ASN A 21 -17.94 -6.85 -7.45
CA ASN A 21 -19.21 -7.52 -7.67
C ASN A 21 -20.31 -6.46 -7.59
N THR A 22 -20.77 -5.93 -8.72
CA THR A 22 -21.76 -4.85 -8.83
C THR A 22 -23.17 -5.35 -8.59
N GLU A 23 -23.36 -6.61 -8.21
CA GLU A 23 -24.62 -7.10 -7.71
C GLU A 23 -24.85 -6.50 -6.32
N ILE A 24 -25.81 -5.58 -6.23
CA ILE A 24 -26.27 -5.03 -4.95
C ILE A 24 -26.63 -6.21 -4.06
N ASN A 25 -25.85 -6.40 -2.98
CA ASN A 25 -26.13 -7.46 -2.02
C ASN A 25 -27.60 -7.34 -1.58
N PRO A 26 -28.43 -8.38 -1.73
CA PRO A 26 -29.87 -8.32 -1.41
C PRO A 26 -30.14 -7.82 0.02
N LEU A 27 -29.19 -8.02 0.95
CA LEU A 27 -29.27 -7.54 2.32
C LEU A 27 -29.34 -6.01 2.41
N PHE A 28 -28.71 -5.28 1.48
CA PHE A 28 -28.74 -3.81 1.49
C PHE A 28 -30.08 -3.25 1.00
N SER A 29 -30.85 -4.01 0.22
CA SER A 29 -32.17 -3.60 -0.26
C SER A 29 -33.18 -3.36 0.86
N ILE A 30 -32.95 -3.96 2.03
CA ILE A 30 -33.80 -3.74 3.23
C ILE A 30 -33.58 -2.32 3.75
N LEU A 31 -32.34 -1.84 3.76
CA LEU A 31 -31.98 -0.48 4.20
C LEU A 31 -32.57 0.60 3.27
N ASP A 32 -32.66 0.32 1.96
CA ASP A 32 -33.27 1.25 1.00
C ASP A 32 -34.75 1.56 1.29
N LYS A 33 -35.43 0.73 2.11
CA LYS A 33 -36.80 0.96 2.56
C LYS A 33 -36.87 1.89 3.79
N SER A 34 -35.76 2.06 4.54
CA SER A 34 -35.69 2.97 5.68
C SER A 34 -35.58 4.42 5.20
N GLU A 35 -36.44 5.27 5.74
CA GLU A 35 -36.41 6.72 5.47
C GLU A 35 -35.16 7.35 6.09
N GLU A 36 -34.74 6.88 7.25
CA GLU A 36 -33.54 7.33 7.95
C GLU A 36 -32.28 7.05 7.17
N PHE A 37 -32.16 5.84 6.58
CA PHE A 37 -31.01 5.49 5.75
C PHE A 37 -30.96 6.31 4.45
N ARG A 38 -32.12 6.56 3.82
CA ARG A 38 -32.16 7.44 2.65
C ARG A 38 -31.76 8.87 2.97
N ARG A 39 -32.23 9.44 4.10
CA ARG A 39 -31.82 10.76 4.57
C ARG A 39 -30.31 10.84 4.85
N LEU A 40 -29.73 9.78 5.43
CA LEU A 40 -28.29 9.68 5.64
C LEU A 40 -27.53 9.73 4.30
N GLN A 41 -27.95 8.94 3.31
CA GLN A 41 -27.34 8.93 1.98
C GLN A 41 -27.43 10.30 1.30
N GLU A 42 -28.59 10.94 1.32
CA GLU A 42 -28.79 12.28 0.75
C GLU A 42 -27.91 13.33 1.45
N GLY A 43 -27.75 13.23 2.77
CA GLY A 43 -26.86 14.10 3.53
C GLY A 43 -25.40 13.94 3.13
N LEU A 44 -24.94 12.71 2.96
CA LEU A 44 -23.56 12.39 2.56
C LEU A 44 -23.27 12.75 1.10
N CYS A 45 -24.23 12.59 0.19
CA CYS A 45 -24.09 13.01 -1.21
C CYS A 45 -24.10 14.54 -1.38
N GLY A 46 -24.82 15.24 -0.51
CA GLY A 46 -24.96 16.70 -0.58
C GLY A 46 -23.82 17.49 0.09
N CYS A 47 -22.81 16.85 0.64
CA CYS A 47 -21.69 17.49 1.38
C CYS A 47 -22.16 18.48 2.46
N LYS A 48 -23.28 18.20 3.14
CA LYS A 48 -23.93 19.08 4.10
C LYS A 48 -23.28 19.10 5.51
N GLY A 49 -22.09 18.51 5.65
CA GLY A 49 -21.38 18.39 6.92
C GLY A 49 -21.55 17.00 7.57
N PRO A 50 -21.00 16.81 8.79
CA PRO A 50 -21.05 15.52 9.46
C PRO A 50 -22.50 15.14 9.83
N ALA A 51 -22.82 13.84 9.68
CA ALA A 51 -24.09 13.25 10.12
C ALA A 51 -23.84 12.31 11.29
N GLY A 52 -24.63 12.43 12.37
CA GLY A 52 -24.59 11.51 13.51
C GLY A 52 -25.66 10.43 13.39
N VAL A 53 -25.29 9.18 13.62
CA VAL A 53 -26.20 8.03 13.67
C VAL A 53 -26.11 7.41 15.05
N PHE A 54 -27.24 7.23 15.72
CA PHE A 54 -27.30 6.76 17.10
C PHE A 54 -28.25 5.57 17.24
N GLY A 55 -28.03 4.77 18.28
CA GLY A 55 -28.94 3.68 18.66
C GLY A 55 -28.73 2.39 17.88
N LEU A 56 -27.59 2.25 17.18
CA LEU A 56 -27.22 1.04 16.44
C LEU A 56 -26.44 0.07 17.33
N GLY A 57 -26.77 -1.21 17.25
CA GLY A 57 -25.90 -2.28 17.76
C GLY A 57 -24.70 -2.52 16.82
N GLU A 58 -23.67 -3.23 17.31
CA GLU A 58 -22.42 -3.46 16.58
C GLU A 58 -22.64 -4.03 15.15
N ALA A 59 -23.35 -5.15 15.03
CA ALA A 59 -23.62 -5.75 13.72
C ALA A 59 -24.47 -4.84 12.80
N GLN A 60 -25.29 -3.95 13.36
CA GLN A 60 -26.06 -2.99 12.57
C GLN A 60 -25.16 -1.89 12.00
N ARG A 61 -24.17 -1.45 12.77
CA ARG A 61 -23.17 -0.44 12.34
C ARG A 61 -22.40 -0.96 11.14
N THR A 62 -21.78 -2.14 11.27
CA THR A 62 -21.04 -2.78 10.19
C THR A 62 -21.88 -3.00 8.92
N HIS A 63 -23.16 -3.38 9.09
CA HIS A 63 -24.08 -3.56 7.95
C HIS A 63 -24.36 -2.22 7.23
N ILE A 64 -24.56 -1.13 7.97
CA ILE A 64 -24.77 0.21 7.41
C ILE A 64 -23.50 0.72 6.73
N GLU A 65 -22.33 0.53 7.32
CA GLU A 65 -21.03 0.87 6.72
C GLU A 65 -20.84 0.17 5.38
N ALA A 66 -21.08 -1.14 5.34
CA ALA A 66 -21.01 -1.92 4.11
C ALA A 66 -22.00 -1.40 3.05
N ALA A 67 -23.23 -1.09 3.45
CA ALA A 67 -24.24 -0.55 2.52
C ALA A 67 -23.86 0.85 2.02
N LEU A 68 -23.30 1.73 2.87
CA LEU A 68 -22.80 3.05 2.47
C LEU A 68 -21.65 2.93 1.46
N PHE A 69 -20.70 2.02 1.70
CA PHE A 69 -19.62 1.78 0.74
C PHE A 69 -20.12 1.31 -0.61
N SER A 70 -21.11 0.37 -0.64
CA SER A 70 -21.75 -0.10 -1.88
C SER A 70 -22.32 1.04 -2.71
N LYS A 71 -22.90 2.03 -2.05
CA LYS A 71 -23.57 3.17 -2.72
C LYS A 71 -22.58 4.28 -3.09
N ALA A 72 -21.58 4.52 -2.24
CA ALA A 72 -20.63 5.62 -2.41
C ALA A 72 -19.69 5.43 -3.62
N LYS A 73 -19.25 4.19 -3.89
CA LYS A 73 -18.30 3.82 -4.97
C LYS A 73 -17.02 4.67 -4.98
N ARG A 74 -16.56 5.05 -3.81
CA ARG A 74 -15.38 5.90 -3.56
C ARG A 74 -14.64 5.38 -2.33
N PRO A 75 -13.39 5.78 -2.09
CA PRO A 75 -12.66 5.39 -0.90
C PRO A 75 -13.44 5.69 0.38
N MET A 76 -13.46 4.74 1.30
CA MET A 76 -14.12 4.87 2.59
C MET A 76 -13.18 4.43 3.70
N LEU A 77 -13.01 5.29 4.72
CA LEU A 77 -12.22 5.02 5.91
C LEU A 77 -13.15 4.89 7.13
N VAL A 78 -13.13 3.73 7.77
CA VAL A 78 -13.78 3.48 9.06
C VAL A 78 -12.73 3.59 10.16
N VAL A 79 -12.87 4.60 11.01
CA VAL A 79 -11.95 4.85 12.13
C VAL A 79 -12.60 4.30 13.40
N VAL A 80 -11.87 3.46 14.11
CA VAL A 80 -12.34 2.79 15.33
C VAL A 80 -11.39 3.08 16.52
N PRO A 81 -11.84 2.87 17.77
CA PRO A 81 -11.08 3.29 18.94
C PRO A 81 -9.78 2.52 19.19
N SER A 82 -9.67 1.26 18.75
CA SER A 82 -8.55 0.38 19.10
C SER A 82 -8.23 -0.63 18.01
N GLU A 83 -7.02 -1.23 18.08
CA GLU A 83 -6.59 -2.33 17.21
C GLU A 83 -7.55 -3.54 17.29
N GLN A 84 -8.05 -3.87 18.47
CA GLN A 84 -8.99 -4.98 18.65
C GLN A 84 -10.33 -4.69 17.97
N ALA A 85 -10.84 -3.45 18.09
CA ALA A 85 -12.03 -3.03 17.38
C ALA A 85 -11.80 -3.04 15.87
N ALA A 86 -10.63 -2.59 15.41
CA ALA A 86 -10.28 -2.58 13.98
C ALA A 86 -10.24 -4.00 13.40
N ALA A 87 -9.63 -4.95 14.10
CA ALA A 87 -9.59 -6.34 13.66
C ALA A 87 -11.00 -6.94 13.55
N ARG A 88 -11.86 -6.72 14.53
CA ARG A 88 -13.25 -7.21 14.54
C ARG A 88 -14.07 -6.59 13.40
N VAL A 89 -14.11 -5.25 13.32
CA VAL A 89 -14.89 -4.55 12.28
C VAL A 89 -14.39 -4.93 10.88
N HIS A 90 -13.09 -5.07 10.69
CA HIS A 90 -12.51 -5.55 9.43
C HIS A 90 -12.99 -6.97 9.09
N GLU A 91 -12.95 -7.93 10.04
CA GLU A 91 -13.42 -9.29 9.83
C GLU A 91 -14.91 -9.33 9.45
N GLU A 92 -15.74 -8.55 10.13
CA GLU A 92 -17.16 -8.42 9.81
C GLU A 92 -17.38 -7.80 8.42
N LEU A 93 -16.65 -6.73 8.06
CA LEU A 93 -16.75 -6.10 6.75
C LEU A 93 -16.24 -7.00 5.61
N CYS A 94 -15.27 -7.87 5.88
CA CYS A 94 -14.81 -8.88 4.91
C CYS A 94 -15.92 -9.87 4.52
N CYS A 95 -16.94 -10.08 5.35
CA CYS A 95 -18.11 -10.88 4.97
C CYS A 95 -18.92 -10.25 3.83
N TYR A 96 -18.87 -8.94 3.67
CA TYR A 96 -19.53 -8.20 2.58
C TYR A 96 -18.56 -7.88 1.45
N TYR A 97 -17.33 -7.52 1.79
CA TYR A 97 -16.26 -7.09 0.89
C TYR A 97 -14.95 -7.80 1.25
N PRO A 98 -14.65 -8.96 0.64
CA PRO A 98 -13.41 -9.69 0.92
C PRO A 98 -12.13 -8.86 0.71
N ASP A 99 -12.20 -7.81 -0.14
CA ASP A 99 -11.11 -6.89 -0.41
C ASP A 99 -11.05 -5.70 0.56
N ALA A 100 -11.85 -5.69 1.63
CA ALA A 100 -11.70 -4.71 2.70
C ALA A 100 -10.30 -4.79 3.31
N VAL A 101 -9.74 -3.66 3.72
CA VAL A 101 -8.34 -3.55 4.13
C VAL A 101 -8.25 -3.08 5.56
N LEU A 102 -7.47 -3.80 6.37
CA LEU A 102 -7.06 -3.34 7.69
C LEU A 102 -5.77 -2.51 7.56
N PHE A 103 -5.81 -1.24 7.99
CA PHE A 103 -4.64 -0.38 8.11
C PHE A 103 -4.16 -0.35 9.56
N PRO A 104 -3.17 -1.18 9.94
CA PRO A 104 -2.77 -1.34 11.33
C PRO A 104 -1.90 -0.17 11.81
N ALA A 105 -1.86 0.08 13.11
CA ALA A 105 -0.89 0.98 13.71
C ALA A 105 0.52 0.36 13.68
N ARG A 106 1.53 1.23 13.59
CA ARG A 106 2.92 0.80 13.79
C ARG A 106 3.20 0.73 15.29
N GLU A 107 3.90 -0.32 15.68
CA GLU A 107 4.42 -0.41 17.03
C GLU A 107 5.43 0.74 17.25
N LEU A 108 5.28 1.47 18.33
CA LEU A 108 6.24 2.49 18.74
C LEU A 108 7.38 1.79 19.48
N PRO A 109 8.64 1.95 19.05
CA PRO A 109 9.75 1.33 19.73
C PRO A 109 9.90 1.92 21.13
N LEU A 110 9.77 1.09 22.16
CA LEU A 110 10.07 1.46 23.54
C LEU A 110 11.57 1.76 23.74
N ASN A 111 12.42 1.14 22.90
CA ASN A 111 13.87 1.34 22.88
C ASN A 111 14.35 1.42 21.43
N ALA A 112 15.08 2.48 21.09
CA ALA A 112 15.60 2.74 19.73
C ALA A 112 16.49 1.61 19.16
N HIS A 113 17.04 0.74 20.02
CA HIS A 113 17.99 -0.31 19.61
C HIS A 113 17.35 -1.68 19.31
N SER A 114 16.06 -1.87 19.52
CA SER A 114 15.40 -3.18 19.39
C SER A 114 14.28 -3.20 18.34
N TYR A 115 14.12 -2.17 17.55
CA TYR A 115 13.00 -2.05 16.63
C TYR A 115 13.29 -2.80 15.33
N VAL A 116 12.69 -3.97 15.17
CA VAL A 116 12.60 -4.68 13.89
C VAL A 116 11.20 -4.41 13.34
N GLN A 117 11.11 -3.57 12.32
CA GLN A 117 9.84 -3.30 11.65
C GLN A 117 9.33 -4.57 10.96
N SER A 118 8.10 -4.99 11.27
CA SER A 118 7.48 -6.12 10.59
C SER A 118 7.27 -5.80 9.12
N GLN A 119 7.86 -6.62 8.23
CA GLN A 119 7.67 -6.49 6.78
C GLN A 119 6.21 -6.67 6.38
N GLU A 120 5.48 -7.55 7.07
CA GLU A 120 4.06 -7.77 6.82
C GLU A 120 3.23 -6.52 7.13
N LEU A 121 3.51 -5.87 8.26
CA LEU A 121 2.85 -4.63 8.66
C LEU A 121 3.16 -3.50 7.65
N THR A 122 4.41 -3.34 7.27
CA THR A 122 4.83 -2.38 6.24
C THR A 122 4.13 -2.65 4.90
N SER A 123 4.05 -3.92 4.50
CA SER A 123 3.35 -4.33 3.27
C SER A 123 1.87 -3.94 3.28
N LYS A 124 1.14 -4.24 4.37
CA LYS A 124 -0.29 -3.89 4.53
C LYS A 124 -0.49 -2.38 4.40
N ARG A 125 0.34 -1.59 5.10
CA ARG A 125 0.25 -0.14 5.08
C ARG A 125 0.56 0.46 3.71
N LEU A 126 1.61 -0.02 3.05
CA LEU A 126 1.99 0.46 1.71
C LEU A 126 0.97 0.07 0.63
N ARG A 127 0.39 -1.14 0.68
CA ARG A 127 -0.71 -1.53 -0.23
C ARG A 127 -1.90 -0.59 -0.10
N THR A 128 -2.30 -0.30 1.12
CA THR A 128 -3.41 0.63 1.38
C THR A 128 -3.08 2.03 0.86
N ALA A 129 -1.89 2.54 1.19
CA ALA A 129 -1.43 3.84 0.72
C ALA A 129 -1.43 3.94 -0.82
N ALA A 130 -0.94 2.90 -1.51
CA ALA A 130 -0.91 2.87 -2.97
C ALA A 130 -2.32 2.89 -3.59
N ARG A 131 -3.28 2.14 -3.04
CA ARG A 131 -4.68 2.15 -3.49
C ARG A 131 -5.32 3.52 -3.30
N LEU A 132 -5.09 4.15 -2.14
CA LEU A 132 -5.61 5.50 -1.85
C LEU A 132 -5.00 6.56 -2.77
N ILE A 133 -3.68 6.51 -3.04
CA ILE A 133 -3.01 7.41 -3.99
C ILE A 133 -3.61 7.31 -5.40
N LYS A 134 -3.99 6.10 -5.81
CA LYS A 134 -4.63 5.87 -7.12
C LYS A 134 -6.09 6.29 -7.17
N GLY A 135 -6.69 6.64 -6.03
CA GLY A 135 -8.12 6.92 -5.92
C GLY A 135 -9.01 5.70 -6.16
N GLU A 136 -8.46 4.48 -5.98
CA GLU A 136 -9.22 3.24 -6.15
C GLU A 136 -10.30 3.14 -5.06
N PRO A 137 -11.55 2.81 -5.41
CA PRO A 137 -12.57 2.51 -4.41
C PRO A 137 -12.09 1.39 -3.48
N CYS A 138 -11.87 1.71 -2.21
CA CYS A 138 -11.43 0.74 -1.20
C CYS A 138 -12.06 1.06 0.15
N LEU A 139 -12.41 0.00 0.87
CA LEU A 139 -12.93 0.07 2.22
C LEU A 139 -11.78 -0.20 3.19
N VAL A 140 -11.40 0.82 3.94
CA VAL A 140 -10.26 0.77 4.87
C VAL A 140 -10.79 0.87 6.29
N VAL A 141 -10.37 -0.03 7.16
CA VAL A 141 -10.61 0.03 8.61
C VAL A 141 -9.28 0.36 9.29
N ALA A 142 -9.29 1.34 10.17
CA ALA A 142 -8.10 1.75 10.88
C ALA A 142 -8.40 2.14 12.34
N PRO A 143 -7.58 1.73 13.32
CA PRO A 143 -7.65 2.30 14.65
C PRO A 143 -7.20 3.76 14.63
N ILE A 144 -7.76 4.59 15.50
CA ILE A 144 -7.43 6.02 15.57
C ILE A 144 -5.91 6.25 15.74
N GLU A 145 -5.24 5.37 16.46
CA GLU A 145 -3.78 5.41 16.61
C GLU A 145 -3.05 5.33 15.26
N ALA A 146 -3.47 4.43 14.36
CA ALA A 146 -2.88 4.29 13.03
C ALA A 146 -3.13 5.53 12.16
N VAL A 147 -4.33 6.11 12.24
CA VAL A 147 -4.72 7.31 11.50
C VAL A 147 -3.88 8.52 11.92
N MET A 148 -3.57 8.64 13.21
CA MET A 148 -2.79 9.75 13.78
C MET A 148 -1.27 9.61 13.56
N GLN A 149 -0.78 8.45 13.15
CA GLN A 149 0.65 8.25 12.90
C GLN A 149 1.13 9.02 11.66
N ARG A 150 2.29 9.68 11.79
CA ARG A 150 2.91 10.39 10.68
C ARG A 150 3.37 9.44 9.58
N MET A 151 3.18 9.84 8.34
CA MET A 151 3.55 9.10 7.14
C MET A 151 4.42 9.95 6.22
N ALA A 152 5.14 9.32 5.27
CA ALA A 152 5.75 10.05 4.18
C ALA A 152 4.66 10.69 3.30
N PRO A 153 4.91 11.79 2.61
CA PRO A 153 3.95 12.35 1.65
C PRO A 153 3.57 11.35 0.54
N PRO A 154 2.31 11.34 0.06
CA PRO A 154 1.89 10.49 -1.06
C PRO A 154 2.81 10.62 -2.29
N SER A 155 3.30 11.84 -2.58
CA SER A 155 4.24 12.10 -3.67
C SER A 155 5.57 11.36 -3.52
N VAL A 156 6.05 11.14 -2.29
CA VAL A 156 7.27 10.38 -2.04
C VAL A 156 7.03 8.91 -2.35
N ILE A 157 5.94 8.32 -1.85
CA ILE A 157 5.61 6.92 -2.16
C ILE A 157 5.45 6.72 -3.67
N SER A 158 4.73 7.61 -4.35
CA SER A 158 4.57 7.56 -5.81
C SER A 158 5.89 7.67 -6.58
N ALA A 159 6.80 8.56 -6.15
CA ALA A 159 8.08 8.78 -6.81
C ALA A 159 9.02 7.54 -6.74
N PHE A 160 8.88 6.74 -5.68
CA PHE A 160 9.67 5.51 -5.52
C PHE A 160 8.94 4.24 -5.96
N THR A 161 7.68 4.32 -6.35
CA THR A 161 6.96 3.22 -6.99
C THR A 161 7.46 3.06 -8.42
N GLN A 162 7.87 1.84 -8.80
CA GLN A 162 8.37 1.54 -10.13
C GLN A 162 7.38 0.62 -10.86
N THR A 163 6.98 1.02 -12.06
CA THR A 163 6.28 0.12 -12.99
C THR A 163 7.30 -0.41 -13.99
N VAL A 164 7.56 -1.70 -13.93
CA VAL A 164 8.51 -2.40 -14.82
C VAL A 164 7.72 -3.20 -15.83
N ARG A 165 8.14 -3.14 -17.11
CA ARG A 165 7.44 -3.82 -18.21
C ARG A 165 8.43 -4.44 -19.18
N THR A 166 8.04 -5.55 -19.81
CA THR A 166 8.75 -6.12 -20.95
C THR A 166 8.88 -5.09 -22.07
N GLY A 167 10.05 -5.03 -22.70
CA GLY A 167 10.39 -4.03 -23.72
C GLY A 167 10.82 -2.66 -23.17
N MET A 168 10.91 -2.49 -21.85
CA MET A 168 11.42 -1.26 -21.24
C MET A 168 12.93 -1.19 -21.37
N VAL A 169 13.43 -0.05 -21.88
CA VAL A 169 14.89 0.18 -22.03
C VAL A 169 15.39 0.90 -20.78
N ILE A 170 16.20 0.22 -20.01
CA ILE A 170 16.81 0.71 -18.78
C ILE A 170 18.05 -0.12 -18.42
N GLU A 171 19.17 0.54 -18.15
CA GLU A 171 20.37 -0.13 -17.67
C GLU A 171 20.10 -0.92 -16.37
N PRO A 172 20.49 -2.22 -16.29
CA PRO A 172 20.25 -3.05 -15.09
C PRO A 172 20.77 -2.43 -13.79
N ALA A 173 21.96 -1.83 -13.82
CA ALA A 173 22.55 -1.16 -12.66
C ALA A 173 21.72 0.05 -12.22
N SER A 174 21.13 0.78 -13.15
CA SER A 174 20.26 1.93 -12.89
C SER A 174 18.93 1.50 -12.27
N LEU A 175 18.34 0.39 -12.74
CA LEU A 175 17.12 -0.17 -12.16
C LEU A 175 17.38 -0.72 -10.74
N LEU A 176 18.48 -1.47 -10.56
CA LEU A 176 18.90 -1.94 -9.23
C LEU A 176 19.05 -0.79 -8.24
N LYS A 177 19.68 0.31 -8.67
CA LYS A 177 19.84 1.51 -7.83
C LYS A 177 18.50 2.09 -7.40
N LYS A 178 17.52 2.17 -8.31
CA LYS A 178 16.17 2.64 -7.97
C LYS A 178 15.51 1.76 -6.90
N PHE A 179 15.68 0.44 -6.96
CA PHE A 179 15.16 -0.47 -5.94
C PHE A 179 15.86 -0.28 -4.59
N ILE A 180 17.19 -0.11 -4.57
CA ILE A 180 17.93 0.17 -3.35
C ILE A 180 17.47 1.51 -2.74
N ASP A 181 17.30 2.55 -3.53
CA ASP A 181 16.80 3.84 -3.07
C ASP A 181 15.34 3.74 -2.56
N ALA A 182 14.55 2.81 -3.10
CA ALA A 182 13.20 2.48 -2.62
C ALA A 182 13.20 1.61 -1.35
N GLY A 183 14.36 1.24 -0.82
CA GLY A 183 14.51 0.53 0.47
C GLY A 183 14.71 -0.97 0.36
N TYR A 184 14.89 -1.52 -0.85
CA TYR A 184 15.22 -2.93 -1.03
C TYR A 184 16.64 -3.24 -0.59
N SER A 185 16.82 -4.33 0.16
CA SER A 185 18.15 -4.83 0.55
C SER A 185 18.80 -5.57 -0.61
N ARG A 186 20.04 -5.21 -0.93
CA ARG A 186 20.80 -5.95 -1.92
C ARG A 186 21.40 -7.21 -1.30
N GLU A 187 21.05 -8.36 -1.85
CA GLU A 187 21.50 -9.68 -1.40
C GLU A 187 22.16 -10.46 -2.53
N GLU A 188 22.83 -11.56 -2.19
CA GLU A 188 23.39 -12.49 -3.19
C GLU A 188 22.31 -13.36 -3.83
N MET A 189 21.23 -13.66 -3.08
CA MET A 189 20.07 -14.43 -3.52
C MET A 189 18.79 -13.79 -2.97
N CYS A 190 17.73 -13.80 -3.76
CA CYS A 190 16.44 -13.25 -3.38
C CYS A 190 15.56 -14.36 -2.78
N GLU A 191 15.48 -14.42 -1.46
CA GLU A 191 14.76 -15.44 -0.69
C GLU A 191 13.58 -14.88 0.10
N GLY A 192 13.59 -13.58 0.37
CA GLY A 192 12.60 -12.90 1.20
C GLY A 192 12.10 -11.59 0.62
N ARG A 193 10.90 -11.17 1.04
CA ARG A 193 10.32 -9.89 0.65
C ARG A 193 11.26 -8.74 0.99
N GLY A 194 11.28 -7.70 0.15
CA GLY A 194 12.15 -6.54 0.34
C GLY A 194 13.61 -6.76 -0.07
N GLN A 195 13.93 -7.89 -0.70
CA GLN A 195 15.26 -8.21 -1.22
C GLN A 195 15.34 -8.01 -2.72
N VAL A 196 16.53 -7.69 -3.19
CA VAL A 196 16.88 -7.58 -4.61
C VAL A 196 18.28 -8.11 -4.84
N CYS A 197 18.50 -8.81 -5.94
CA CYS A 197 19.82 -9.21 -6.38
C CYS A 197 20.04 -8.95 -7.88
N LEU A 198 21.30 -8.73 -8.26
CA LEU A 198 21.72 -8.63 -9.65
C LEU A 198 22.72 -9.74 -9.91
N ARG A 199 22.42 -10.67 -10.81
CA ARG A 199 23.27 -11.80 -11.19
C ARG A 199 23.32 -11.96 -12.71
N GLY A 200 24.50 -11.88 -13.28
CA GLY A 200 24.65 -11.97 -14.75
C GLY A 200 23.82 -10.88 -15.44
N GLY A 201 22.93 -11.29 -16.33
CA GLY A 201 22.02 -10.42 -17.09
C GLY A 201 20.62 -10.32 -16.48
N CYS A 202 20.40 -10.63 -15.20
CA CYS A 202 19.07 -10.57 -14.61
C CYS A 202 19.04 -9.90 -13.24
N ILE A 203 17.91 -9.27 -12.93
CA ILE A 203 17.56 -8.77 -11.58
C ILE A 203 16.44 -9.66 -11.04
N ASP A 204 16.69 -10.25 -9.87
CA ASP A 204 15.66 -10.88 -9.07
C ASP A 204 15.22 -9.89 -7.98
N ILE A 205 13.94 -9.65 -7.86
CA ILE A 205 13.36 -8.79 -6.82
C ILE A 205 12.17 -9.47 -6.17
N PHE A 206 12.09 -9.39 -4.83
CA PHE A 206 10.91 -9.83 -4.09
C PHE A 206 10.14 -8.60 -3.57
N PRO A 207 9.13 -8.12 -4.33
CA PRO A 207 8.36 -6.98 -3.90
C PRO A 207 7.74 -7.22 -2.53
N ILE A 208 7.76 -6.19 -1.67
CA ILE A 208 7.23 -6.33 -0.30
C ILE A 208 5.73 -6.69 -0.29
N THR A 209 5.03 -6.37 -1.36
CA THR A 209 3.60 -6.59 -1.52
C THR A 209 3.24 -7.82 -2.35
N ALA A 210 4.21 -8.49 -2.98
CA ALA A 210 3.95 -9.68 -3.79
C ALA A 210 3.98 -10.97 -2.96
N GLU A 211 3.39 -12.02 -3.50
CA GLU A 211 3.49 -13.38 -2.94
C GLU A 211 4.75 -14.08 -3.39
N ASN A 212 5.15 -13.85 -4.64
CA ASN A 212 6.33 -14.43 -5.27
C ASN A 212 7.31 -13.34 -5.70
N PRO A 213 8.63 -13.65 -5.74
CA PRO A 213 9.61 -12.79 -6.36
C PRO A 213 9.50 -12.81 -7.89
N VAL A 214 10.04 -11.76 -8.52
CA VAL A 214 10.05 -11.60 -9.97
C VAL A 214 11.50 -11.58 -10.47
N ARG A 215 11.80 -12.38 -11.49
CA ARG A 215 13.03 -12.36 -12.26
C ARG A 215 12.84 -11.51 -13.50
N ILE A 216 13.68 -10.50 -13.67
CA ILE A 216 13.71 -9.57 -14.79
C ILE A 216 14.96 -9.89 -15.60
N GLU A 217 14.81 -10.45 -16.77
CA GLU A 217 15.91 -10.82 -17.68
C GLU A 217 16.13 -9.72 -18.71
N PHE A 218 17.38 -9.37 -18.95
CA PHE A 218 17.78 -8.31 -19.86
C PHE A 218 18.47 -8.86 -21.10
N PHE A 219 18.16 -8.27 -22.23
CA PHE A 219 18.98 -8.34 -23.42
C PHE A 219 19.61 -6.96 -23.64
N ASP A 220 20.89 -6.84 -23.30
CA ASP A 220 21.61 -5.57 -23.21
C ASP A 220 20.91 -4.64 -22.18
N ASP A 221 20.36 -3.51 -22.58
CA ASP A 221 19.63 -2.55 -21.74
C ASP A 221 18.11 -2.69 -21.84
N GLU A 222 17.59 -3.67 -22.58
CA GLU A 222 16.16 -3.90 -22.75
C GLU A 222 15.70 -5.06 -21.87
N ILE A 223 14.56 -4.89 -21.18
CA ILE A 223 13.91 -5.97 -20.46
C ILE A 223 13.27 -6.94 -21.46
N ASP A 224 13.88 -8.11 -21.64
CA ASP A 224 13.45 -9.13 -22.59
C ASP A 224 12.28 -9.95 -22.03
N THR A 225 12.43 -10.51 -20.82
CA THR A 225 11.38 -11.31 -20.18
C THR A 225 11.27 -11.03 -18.69
N MET A 226 10.06 -11.21 -18.14
CA MET A 226 9.82 -11.19 -16.72
C MET A 226 9.03 -12.43 -16.31
N ARG A 227 9.40 -13.04 -15.18
CA ARG A 227 8.77 -14.26 -14.66
C ARG A 227 8.72 -14.24 -13.14
N GLU A 228 7.61 -14.68 -12.59
CA GLU A 228 7.58 -15.06 -11.18
C GLU A 228 8.37 -16.35 -10.96
N PHE A 229 8.92 -16.54 -9.78
CA PHE A 229 9.60 -17.76 -9.40
C PHE A 229 9.39 -18.12 -7.93
N ASP A 230 9.52 -19.40 -7.61
CA ASP A 230 9.48 -19.90 -6.24
C ASP A 230 10.79 -19.59 -5.52
N PRO A 231 10.78 -18.84 -4.42
CA PRO A 231 12.00 -18.45 -3.69
C PRO A 231 12.77 -19.64 -3.10
N LEU A 232 12.09 -20.76 -2.82
CA LEU A 232 12.71 -21.95 -2.18
C LEU A 232 13.51 -22.78 -3.19
N ASN A 233 12.99 -22.97 -4.40
CA ASN A 233 13.63 -23.82 -5.42
C ASN A 233 14.16 -23.06 -6.63
N GLN A 234 13.93 -21.74 -6.69
CA GLN A 234 14.40 -20.81 -7.74
C GLN A 234 13.83 -21.13 -9.14
N ARG A 235 12.75 -21.92 -9.24
CA ARG A 235 12.12 -22.28 -10.51
C ARG A 235 11.08 -21.24 -10.90
N SER A 236 11.10 -20.83 -12.16
CA SER A 236 10.08 -19.94 -12.74
C SER A 236 8.72 -20.61 -12.70
N THR A 237 7.69 -19.83 -12.37
CA THR A 237 6.28 -20.26 -12.27
C THR A 237 5.46 -19.68 -13.42
N GLU A 238 5.27 -18.38 -13.44
CA GLU A 238 4.42 -17.69 -14.41
C GLU A 238 5.16 -16.55 -15.10
N ASN A 239 4.82 -16.30 -16.37
CA ASN A 239 5.31 -15.14 -17.10
C ASN A 239 4.44 -13.94 -16.73
N THR A 240 5.06 -12.76 -16.60
CA THR A 240 4.37 -11.49 -16.41
C THR A 240 4.96 -10.42 -17.33
N ASP A 241 4.11 -9.59 -17.92
CA ASP A 241 4.56 -8.53 -18.83
C ASP A 241 4.66 -7.17 -18.14
N CYS A 242 4.12 -7.05 -16.93
CA CYS A 242 4.12 -5.81 -16.17
C CYS A 242 4.04 -6.10 -14.68
N VAL A 243 4.87 -5.44 -13.90
CA VAL A 243 4.84 -5.50 -12.45
C VAL A 243 4.97 -4.10 -11.85
N GLU A 244 4.12 -3.80 -10.88
CA GLU A 244 4.24 -2.61 -10.06
C GLU A 244 4.97 -2.95 -8.77
N ILE A 245 6.06 -2.26 -8.51
CA ILE A 245 6.94 -2.48 -7.37
C ILE A 245 6.86 -1.25 -6.46
N LEU A 246 6.18 -1.40 -5.33
CA LEU A 246 6.11 -0.39 -4.29
C LEU A 246 7.45 -0.31 -3.54
N PRO A 247 7.76 0.83 -2.87
CA PRO A 247 8.93 0.88 -2.01
C PRO A 247 8.86 -0.18 -0.90
N ALA A 248 10.02 -0.67 -0.45
CA ALA A 248 10.13 -1.66 0.62
C ALA A 248 10.05 -1.04 2.02
N THR A 249 9.90 0.26 2.12
CA THR A 249 9.81 1.02 3.37
C THR A 249 8.78 2.15 3.24
N GLU A 250 8.15 2.54 4.34
CA GLU A 250 7.25 3.70 4.37
C GLU A 250 7.99 5.04 4.25
N LEU A 251 9.32 5.05 4.33
CA LEU A 251 10.16 6.24 4.11
C LEU A 251 11.34 5.90 3.20
N PRO A 252 11.13 5.79 1.88
CA PRO A 252 12.22 5.68 0.93
C PRO A 252 13.01 7.00 0.89
N LEU A 253 14.33 6.91 0.68
CA LEU A 253 15.21 8.07 0.75
C LEU A 253 16.06 8.19 -0.52
N ASP A 254 15.89 9.27 -1.26
CA ASP A 254 16.82 9.64 -2.31
C ASP A 254 18.11 10.28 -1.76
N ARG A 255 19.02 10.64 -2.66
CA ARG A 255 20.30 11.25 -2.30
C ARG A 255 20.14 12.56 -1.54
N ASP A 256 19.20 13.41 -1.96
CA ASP A 256 18.98 14.73 -1.36
C ASP A 256 18.35 14.62 0.02
N MET A 257 17.40 13.72 0.20
CA MET A 257 16.79 13.41 1.49
C MET A 257 17.83 12.86 2.46
N ARG A 258 18.70 11.93 2.02
CA ARG A 258 19.81 11.42 2.83
C ARG A 258 20.77 12.52 3.26
N GLN A 259 21.15 13.43 2.35
CA GLN A 259 22.02 14.55 2.69
C GLN A 259 21.40 15.49 3.71
N LYS A 260 20.10 15.80 3.59
CA LYS A 260 19.36 16.58 4.60
C LYS A 260 19.36 15.88 5.96
N GLY A 261 19.10 14.58 5.99
CA GLY A 261 19.15 13.77 7.22
C GLY A 261 20.53 13.79 7.85
N ILE A 262 21.60 13.56 7.08
CA ILE A 262 22.99 13.62 7.55
C ILE A 262 23.32 15.00 8.14
N ALA A 263 22.93 16.07 7.46
CA ALA A 263 23.16 17.44 7.94
C ALA A 263 22.42 17.71 9.26
N ALA A 264 21.18 17.24 9.39
CA ALA A 264 20.37 17.42 10.60
C ALA A 264 20.85 16.58 11.80
N LEU A 265 21.49 15.43 11.54
CA LEU A 265 22.00 14.53 12.58
C LEU A 265 23.45 14.80 12.99
N ARG A 266 24.21 15.54 12.17
CA ARG A 266 25.67 15.73 12.32
C ARG A 266 26.14 16.19 13.71
N SER A 267 25.33 16.99 14.40
CA SER A 267 25.66 17.53 15.73
C SER A 267 25.12 16.67 16.89
N LYS A 268 24.45 15.57 16.59
CA LYS A 268 23.72 14.73 17.55
C LYS A 268 24.43 13.39 17.73
N ALA A 269 25.35 13.31 18.69
CA ALA A 269 26.23 12.15 18.90
C ALA A 269 25.49 10.81 19.09
N HIS A 270 24.26 10.82 19.64
CA HIS A 270 23.45 9.62 19.85
C HIS A 270 22.85 9.03 18.57
N TYR A 271 22.94 9.75 17.44
CA TYR A 271 22.55 9.26 16.11
C TYR A 271 23.76 9.00 15.19
N ALA A 272 24.92 8.69 15.75
CA ALA A 272 26.12 8.45 14.97
C ALA A 272 25.96 7.22 14.04
N ALA A 273 25.32 6.14 14.54
CA ALA A 273 25.08 4.92 13.77
C ALA A 273 24.14 5.19 12.57
N GLU A 274 23.04 5.90 12.78
CA GLU A 274 22.10 6.29 11.72
C GLU A 274 22.77 7.18 10.68
N THR A 275 23.63 8.08 11.12
CA THR A 275 24.40 8.96 10.23
C THR A 275 25.33 8.15 9.31
N GLU A 276 26.01 7.13 9.84
CA GLU A 276 26.87 6.24 9.04
C GLU A 276 26.05 5.38 8.05
N ILE A 277 24.89 4.85 8.47
CA ILE A 277 23.98 4.13 7.58
C ILE A 277 23.52 5.02 6.41
N LEU A 278 23.13 6.27 6.71
CA LEU A 278 22.74 7.24 5.67
C LEU A 278 23.89 7.57 4.72
N ARG A 279 25.14 7.71 5.22
CA ARG A 279 26.34 7.94 4.41
C ARG A 279 26.66 6.76 3.49
N ALA A 280 26.46 5.54 3.99
CA ALA A 280 26.60 4.31 3.22
C ALA A 280 25.49 4.11 2.16
N GLY A 281 24.49 5.01 2.10
CA GLY A 281 23.36 4.92 1.16
C GLY A 281 22.19 4.08 1.67
N GLY A 282 22.27 3.58 2.89
CA GLY A 282 21.20 2.80 3.53
C GLY A 282 20.08 3.65 4.12
N ILE A 283 19.07 2.97 4.66
CA ILE A 283 17.94 3.56 5.41
C ILE A 283 18.01 3.03 6.85
N PRO A 284 18.14 3.89 7.87
CA PRO A 284 18.12 3.45 9.26
C PRO A 284 16.80 2.74 9.62
N GLN A 285 16.87 1.70 10.44
CA GLN A 285 15.67 0.97 10.88
C GLN A 285 14.65 1.87 11.59
N ASN A 286 15.14 2.86 12.34
CA ASN A 286 14.32 3.86 13.02
C ASN A 286 14.03 5.11 12.17
N ALA A 287 14.20 5.05 10.85
CA ALA A 287 14.01 6.20 9.95
C ALA A 287 12.66 6.90 10.11
N LEU A 288 11.58 6.13 10.38
CA LEU A 288 10.25 6.69 10.60
C LEU A 288 10.16 7.55 11.87
N SER A 289 10.94 7.26 12.91
CA SER A 289 11.06 8.12 14.10
C SER A 289 11.80 9.42 13.78
N LEU A 290 12.59 9.41 12.72
CA LEU A 290 13.35 10.55 12.22
C LEU A 290 12.63 11.29 11.07
N LEU A 291 11.41 10.89 10.74
CA LEU A 291 10.62 11.45 9.62
C LEU A 291 10.64 12.99 9.58
N PRO A 292 10.50 13.73 10.71
CA PRO A 292 10.54 15.20 10.69
C PRO A 292 11.85 15.82 10.19
N LEU A 293 12.94 15.04 10.14
CA LEU A 293 14.23 15.50 9.61
C LEU A 293 14.28 15.44 8.08
N PHE A 294 13.50 14.57 7.49
CA PHE A 294 13.43 14.34 6.04
C PHE A 294 12.27 15.08 5.39
N VAL A 295 11.15 15.18 6.09
CA VAL A 295 9.90 15.75 5.60
C VAL A 295 9.39 16.80 6.59
N ARG A 296 9.08 17.99 6.10
CA ARG A 296 8.63 19.12 6.94
C ARG A 296 7.15 19.08 7.31
N ASN A 297 6.33 18.42 6.50
CA ASN A 297 4.88 18.41 6.66
C ASN A 297 4.43 17.27 7.59
N GLU A 298 3.44 17.54 8.39
CA GLU A 298 2.79 16.53 9.24
C GLU A 298 1.72 15.80 8.42
N ILE A 299 2.14 14.79 7.67
CA ILE A 299 1.28 13.96 6.83
C ILE A 299 0.80 12.75 7.62
N THR A 300 -0.48 12.42 7.51
CA THR A 300 -1.14 11.26 8.13
C THR A 300 -1.89 10.45 7.07
N LEU A 301 -2.62 9.40 7.47
CA LEU A 301 -3.46 8.62 6.56
C LEU A 301 -4.54 9.49 5.90
N LEU A 302 -5.02 10.53 6.58
CA LEU A 302 -6.06 11.42 6.05
C LEU A 302 -5.60 12.18 4.80
N ASP A 303 -4.30 12.49 4.69
CA ASP A 303 -3.73 13.19 3.54
C ASP A 303 -3.59 12.28 2.29
N TYR A 304 -3.82 10.98 2.44
CA TYR A 304 -3.86 10.01 1.34
C TYR A 304 -5.27 9.84 0.76
N LEU A 305 -6.28 10.31 1.47
CA LEU A 305 -7.66 10.21 1.02
C LEU A 305 -7.96 11.28 -0.04
N PRO A 306 -8.71 10.95 -1.10
CA PRO A 306 -9.23 11.95 -2.01
C PRO A 306 -10.28 12.83 -1.30
N GLU A 307 -10.51 14.04 -1.81
CA GLU A 307 -11.42 15.03 -1.21
C GLU A 307 -12.86 14.51 -1.05
N ASP A 308 -13.27 13.57 -1.90
CA ASP A 308 -14.61 12.98 -1.87
C ASP A 308 -14.69 11.69 -1.05
N ALA A 309 -13.62 11.27 -0.39
CA ALA A 309 -13.64 10.08 0.46
C ALA A 309 -14.67 10.19 1.59
N LEU A 310 -15.28 9.05 1.93
CA LEU A 310 -16.17 8.96 3.08
C LEU A 310 -15.38 8.55 4.32
N ILE A 311 -15.50 9.31 5.40
CA ILE A 311 -14.88 8.99 6.68
C ILE A 311 -15.98 8.69 7.68
N ILE A 312 -15.92 7.54 8.34
CA ILE A 312 -16.82 7.12 9.41
C ILE A 312 -16.01 7.02 10.70
N LEU A 313 -16.53 7.61 11.77
CA LEU A 313 -16.01 7.41 13.12
C LEU A 313 -16.97 6.44 13.81
N ASP A 314 -16.52 5.22 14.05
CA ASP A 314 -17.28 4.16 14.72
C ASP A 314 -16.81 4.06 16.18
N GLU A 315 -17.65 4.60 17.13
CA GLU A 315 -17.38 4.68 18.56
C GLU A 315 -18.15 3.63 19.36
#